data_47c444db897531eb369c497b0a8d5599
#
_entry.id   47c444db897531eb369c497b0a8d5599
#
_cell.length_a   1.000
_cell.length_b   1.000
_cell.length_c   1.000
_cell.angle_alpha   90.00
_cell.angle_beta   90.00
_cell.angle_gamma   90.00
#
_symmetry.space_group_name_H-M   'P 1'
#
loop_
_entity.id
_entity.type
_entity.pdbx_description
1 polymer ?
#
loop_
_entity_poly.entity_id
_entity_poly.type
_entity_poly.pdbx_seq_one_letter_code
_entity_poly.pdbx_strand_id
1 'polypeptide(L)'
;MNKNAKIYIAGHKGLVGSAIWKNLSQKGYTNLIGRTSAELDLRDAQAVAQFFKDEKPEYVFLAAAKVGGIMANNTYRADFIYENLMIQNNVIHSAYENKVKKLLFLGSTCIYPKEAPQPMKEECLLTSPLEYTNEPYAIAKIAGIKLCESYNLQYGTNYIAVMPTNLYGPNDNFHLENSHVLPAMVRKIHLAKALLNNDWQAVKTDLNKRPVESITGESSKESIQTILAKYGITDKKVTLWGTGTPLREFLWSEDMADACVFLMERINFKDTYPTNTKEVRNTHINIGTGKEISIKELAYMIKETIGYQGEIIFDSTKPDGTMRKLTDPSKLHQLGWQHAIELQQGVKLMYEHYCNS
;
A
#
# COMPACT_ATOMS: atom_id res chain seq x y z
N MET A 1 9.17 22.28 4.68
CA MET A 1 7.79 22.75 4.97
C MET A 1 7.76 23.51 6.29
N ASN A 2 6.92 24.56 6.42
CA ASN A 2 6.69 25.25 7.71
C ASN A 2 5.85 24.36 8.63
N LYS A 3 6.16 24.30 9.95
CA LYS A 3 5.46 23.41 10.89
C LYS A 3 3.97 23.76 11.09
N ASN A 4 3.59 25.00 10.85
CA ASN A 4 2.20 25.49 10.93
C ASN A 4 1.46 25.44 9.57
N ALA A 5 2.13 24.99 8.49
CA ALA A 5 1.50 24.89 7.17
C ALA A 5 0.32 23.92 7.19
N LYS A 6 -0.76 24.27 6.51
CA LYS A 6 -1.93 23.40 6.39
C LYS A 6 -1.63 22.27 5.41
N ILE A 7 -1.67 21.05 5.91
CA ILE A 7 -1.33 19.82 5.15
C ILE A 7 -2.57 18.95 5.04
N TYR A 8 -3.03 18.70 3.82
CA TYR A 8 -4.12 17.77 3.56
C TYR A 8 -3.58 16.37 3.25
N ILE A 9 -4.09 15.36 3.99
CA ILE A 9 -3.75 13.96 3.77
C ILE A 9 -5.03 13.24 3.30
N ALA A 10 -5.20 13.13 1.98
CA ALA A 10 -6.28 12.34 1.38
C ALA A 10 -6.04 10.86 1.63
N GLY A 11 -7.00 10.18 2.27
CA GLY A 11 -6.86 8.79 2.70
C GLY A 11 -6.16 8.63 4.06
N HIS A 12 -6.23 9.62 4.95
CA HIS A 12 -5.57 9.68 6.25
C HIS A 12 -5.85 8.52 7.22
N LYS A 13 -6.93 7.74 7.02
CA LYS A 13 -7.24 6.55 7.84
C LYS A 13 -6.71 5.23 7.26
N GLY A 14 -6.21 5.22 6.01
CA GLY A 14 -5.63 4.04 5.39
C GLY A 14 -4.21 3.74 5.88
N LEU A 15 -3.65 2.59 5.48
CA LEU A 15 -2.31 2.12 5.85
C LEU A 15 -1.25 3.22 5.72
N VAL A 16 -1.10 3.80 4.53
CA VAL A 16 -0.06 4.81 4.27
C VAL A 16 -0.46 6.18 4.82
N GLY A 17 -1.72 6.60 4.66
CA GLY A 17 -2.18 7.92 5.10
C GLY A 17 -2.09 8.09 6.61
N SER A 18 -2.41 7.04 7.40
CA SER A 18 -2.28 7.09 8.87
C SER A 18 -0.81 7.12 9.31
N ALA A 19 0.07 6.41 8.61
CA ALA A 19 1.51 6.46 8.87
C ALA A 19 2.11 7.84 8.53
N ILE A 20 1.68 8.48 7.42
CA ILE A 20 2.07 9.86 7.08
C ILE A 20 1.58 10.85 8.17
N TRP A 21 0.34 10.71 8.60
CA TRP A 21 -0.22 11.53 9.68
C TRP A 21 0.62 11.43 10.96
N LYS A 22 0.92 10.20 11.39
CA LYS A 22 1.76 9.92 12.56
C LYS A 22 3.16 10.53 12.42
N ASN A 23 3.84 10.32 11.28
CA ASN A 23 5.17 10.85 11.02
C ASN A 23 5.21 12.37 11.04
N LEU A 24 4.25 13.04 10.39
CA LEU A 24 4.12 14.49 10.40
C LEU A 24 3.89 15.03 11.84
N SER A 25 2.98 14.41 12.60
CA SER A 25 2.70 14.80 13.99
C SER A 25 3.95 14.67 14.86
N GLN A 26 4.69 13.56 14.74
CA GLN A 26 5.96 13.34 15.46
C GLN A 26 7.04 14.35 15.06
N LYS A 27 7.04 14.81 13.82
CA LYS A 27 7.93 15.88 13.34
C LYS A 27 7.46 17.29 13.71
N GLY A 28 6.37 17.42 14.47
CA GLY A 28 5.87 18.69 14.98
C GLY A 28 5.03 19.50 13.99
N TYR A 29 4.45 18.87 12.97
CA TYR A 29 3.43 19.51 12.13
C TYR A 29 2.08 19.44 12.86
N THR A 30 1.44 20.58 13.08
CA THR A 30 0.24 20.69 13.91
C THR A 30 -1.05 20.95 13.15
N ASN A 31 -0.95 21.44 11.90
CA ASN A 31 -2.12 21.82 11.09
C ASN A 31 -2.40 20.77 10.01
N LEU A 32 -2.73 19.55 10.46
CA LEU A 32 -3.06 18.43 9.59
C LEU A 32 -4.57 18.33 9.40
N ILE A 33 -5.02 18.15 8.15
CA ILE A 33 -6.42 17.96 7.82
C ILE A 33 -6.61 16.65 7.04
N GLY A 34 -7.70 15.97 7.32
CA GLY A 34 -8.16 14.77 6.65
C GLY A 34 -9.68 14.75 6.59
N ARG A 35 -10.24 14.06 5.60
CA ARG A 35 -11.67 13.78 5.48
C ARG A 35 -11.86 12.32 5.14
N THR A 36 -12.83 11.70 5.77
CA THR A 36 -13.26 10.34 5.41
C THR A 36 -14.06 10.38 4.11
N SER A 37 -14.26 9.25 3.47
CA SER A 37 -15.09 9.17 2.25
C SER A 37 -16.57 9.53 2.50
N ALA A 38 -17.04 9.41 3.73
CA ALA A 38 -18.37 9.86 4.12
C ALA A 38 -18.47 11.38 4.29
N GLU A 39 -17.36 12.06 4.64
CA GLU A 39 -17.30 13.53 4.79
C GLU A 39 -16.95 14.23 3.47
N LEU A 40 -16.15 13.57 2.62
CA LEU A 40 -15.73 14.09 1.32
C LEU A 40 -15.51 12.92 0.35
N ASP A 41 -16.43 12.71 -0.57
CA ASP A 41 -16.24 11.79 -1.68
C ASP A 41 -15.31 12.43 -2.72
N LEU A 42 -14.09 11.92 -2.84
CA LEU A 42 -13.11 12.46 -3.78
C LEU A 42 -13.46 12.23 -5.26
N ARG A 43 -14.50 11.44 -5.55
CA ARG A 43 -15.05 11.26 -6.90
C ARG A 43 -15.98 12.40 -7.31
N ASP A 44 -16.50 13.15 -6.35
CA ASP A 44 -17.32 14.34 -6.58
C ASP A 44 -16.44 15.56 -6.82
N ALA A 45 -16.35 15.98 -8.09
CA ALA A 45 -15.52 17.11 -8.51
C ALA A 45 -15.93 18.44 -7.84
N GLN A 46 -17.24 18.65 -7.64
CA GLN A 46 -17.72 19.91 -7.04
C GLN A 46 -17.41 19.94 -5.54
N ALA A 47 -17.64 18.86 -4.84
CA ALA A 47 -17.32 18.74 -3.41
C ALA A 47 -15.80 18.91 -3.17
N VAL A 48 -14.95 18.31 -4.01
CA VAL A 48 -13.49 18.46 -3.91
C VAL A 48 -13.05 19.89 -4.20
N ALA A 49 -13.56 20.52 -5.27
CA ALA A 49 -13.24 21.90 -5.59
C ALA A 49 -13.64 22.87 -4.46
N GLN A 50 -14.84 22.68 -3.87
CA GLN A 50 -15.31 23.49 -2.75
C GLN A 50 -14.42 23.28 -1.51
N PHE A 51 -14.08 22.02 -1.17
CA PHE A 51 -13.18 21.71 -0.06
C PHE A 51 -11.82 22.42 -0.19
N PHE A 52 -11.20 22.39 -1.38
CA PHE A 52 -9.92 23.06 -1.61
C PHE A 52 -10.02 24.59 -1.51
N LYS A 53 -11.13 25.15 -1.98
CA LYS A 53 -11.42 26.59 -1.89
C LYS A 53 -11.59 27.07 -0.45
N ASP A 54 -12.23 26.25 0.39
CA ASP A 54 -12.51 26.58 1.80
C ASP A 54 -11.28 26.34 2.68
N GLU A 55 -10.66 25.16 2.55
CA GLU A 55 -9.55 24.74 3.42
C GLU A 55 -8.20 25.33 2.98
N LYS A 56 -7.99 25.59 1.69
CA LYS A 56 -6.75 26.14 1.13
C LYS A 56 -5.49 25.44 1.64
N PRO A 57 -5.36 24.10 1.48
CA PRO A 57 -4.17 23.41 1.92
C PRO A 57 -2.93 23.90 1.17
N GLU A 58 -1.81 24.04 1.87
CA GLU A 58 -0.53 24.41 1.27
C GLU A 58 0.21 23.20 0.69
N TYR A 59 0.02 22.05 1.32
CA TYR A 59 0.64 20.76 0.94
C TYR A 59 -0.41 19.66 0.89
N VAL A 60 -0.26 18.74 -0.05
CA VAL A 60 -1.20 17.63 -0.23
C VAL A 60 -0.45 16.31 -0.36
N PHE A 61 -0.85 15.31 0.43
CA PHE A 61 -0.50 13.91 0.24
C PHE A 61 -1.73 13.19 -0.30
N LEU A 62 -1.65 12.71 -1.54
CA LEU A 62 -2.74 11.96 -2.17
C LEU A 62 -2.50 10.45 -2.01
N ALA A 63 -2.89 9.92 -0.85
CA ALA A 63 -2.83 8.50 -0.50
C ALA A 63 -4.17 7.77 -0.71
N ALA A 64 -5.24 8.51 -1.00
CA ALA A 64 -6.55 7.92 -1.27
C ALA A 64 -6.57 7.22 -2.63
N ALA A 65 -7.08 6.00 -2.66
CA ALA A 65 -7.31 5.22 -3.88
C ALA A 65 -8.31 4.10 -3.59
N LYS A 66 -9.00 3.62 -4.63
CA LYS A 66 -9.65 2.31 -4.60
C LYS A 66 -8.59 1.24 -4.81
N VAL A 67 -8.37 0.42 -3.79
CA VAL A 67 -7.35 -0.65 -3.80
C VAL A 67 -7.99 -2.00 -3.50
N GLY A 68 -7.33 -3.08 -3.90
CA GLY A 68 -7.79 -4.44 -3.63
C GLY A 68 -6.82 -5.49 -4.16
N GLY A 69 -7.01 -6.74 -3.75
CA GLY A 69 -6.22 -7.88 -4.24
C GLY A 69 -6.51 -8.22 -5.71
N ILE A 70 -5.82 -9.24 -6.23
CA ILE A 70 -5.90 -9.68 -7.63
C ILE A 70 -7.35 -9.99 -8.05
N MET A 71 -8.10 -10.71 -7.22
CA MET A 71 -9.50 -11.08 -7.52
C MET A 71 -10.39 -9.86 -7.66
N ALA A 72 -10.30 -8.90 -6.73
CA ALA A 72 -11.09 -7.66 -6.79
C ALA A 72 -10.75 -6.83 -8.03
N ASN A 73 -9.47 -6.67 -8.36
CA ASN A 73 -9.02 -5.96 -9.56
C ASN A 73 -9.55 -6.61 -10.85
N ASN A 74 -9.51 -7.93 -10.92
CA ASN A 74 -9.99 -8.67 -12.10
C ASN A 74 -11.52 -8.67 -12.23
N THR A 75 -12.26 -8.61 -11.11
CA THR A 75 -13.72 -8.65 -11.10
C THR A 75 -14.33 -7.26 -11.33
N TYR A 76 -13.81 -6.22 -10.66
CA TYR A 76 -14.37 -4.87 -10.65
C TYR A 76 -13.56 -3.90 -11.52
N ARG A 77 -13.16 -4.35 -12.72
CA ARG A 77 -12.24 -3.64 -13.64
C ARG A 77 -12.66 -2.19 -13.91
N ALA A 78 -13.94 -1.96 -14.23
CA ALA A 78 -14.46 -0.64 -14.53
C ALA A 78 -14.41 0.30 -13.32
N ASP A 79 -14.76 -0.19 -12.14
CA ASP A 79 -14.72 0.59 -10.91
C ASP A 79 -13.28 0.98 -10.55
N PHE A 80 -12.31 0.07 -10.71
CA PHE A 80 -10.91 0.35 -10.39
C PHE A 80 -10.31 1.43 -11.28
N ILE A 81 -10.59 1.42 -12.58
CA ILE A 81 -10.09 2.48 -13.45
C ILE A 81 -10.85 3.79 -13.22
N TYR A 82 -12.18 3.75 -13.22
CA TYR A 82 -13.02 4.94 -13.13
C TYR A 82 -12.83 5.70 -11.81
N GLU A 83 -12.97 5.01 -10.68
CA GLU A 83 -12.92 5.68 -9.38
C GLU A 83 -11.52 6.25 -9.10
N ASN A 84 -10.44 5.52 -9.45
CA ASN A 84 -9.09 6.05 -9.27
C ASN A 84 -8.81 7.26 -10.17
N LEU A 85 -9.28 7.25 -11.42
CA LEU A 85 -9.16 8.41 -12.31
C LEU A 85 -9.91 9.62 -11.74
N MET A 86 -11.14 9.44 -11.27
CA MET A 86 -11.93 10.53 -10.67
C MET A 86 -11.23 11.11 -9.43
N ILE A 87 -10.82 10.26 -8.49
CA ILE A 87 -10.14 10.69 -7.25
C ILE A 87 -8.90 11.53 -7.59
N GLN A 88 -8.01 11.02 -8.40
CA GLN A 88 -6.74 11.69 -8.68
C GLN A 88 -6.90 12.95 -9.53
N ASN A 89 -7.78 12.93 -10.54
CA ASN A 89 -8.03 14.08 -11.39
C ASN A 89 -8.62 15.24 -10.58
N ASN A 90 -9.63 14.97 -9.75
CA ASN A 90 -10.28 15.99 -8.93
C ASN A 90 -9.30 16.62 -7.93
N VAL A 91 -8.50 15.80 -7.22
CA VAL A 91 -7.56 16.30 -6.22
C VAL A 91 -6.39 17.06 -6.87
N ILE A 92 -5.77 16.53 -7.94
CA ILE A 92 -4.62 17.15 -8.59
C ILE A 92 -5.03 18.47 -9.26
N HIS A 93 -6.18 18.50 -9.94
CA HIS A 93 -6.68 19.72 -10.58
C HIS A 93 -7.06 20.80 -9.55
N SER A 94 -7.81 20.44 -8.51
CA SER A 94 -8.16 21.38 -7.44
C SER A 94 -6.94 21.89 -6.68
N ALA A 95 -5.90 21.07 -6.51
CA ALA A 95 -4.63 21.52 -5.95
C ALA A 95 -3.97 22.60 -6.80
N TYR A 96 -4.01 22.46 -8.13
CA TYR A 96 -3.50 23.48 -9.05
C TYR A 96 -4.30 24.78 -8.99
N GLU A 97 -5.63 24.70 -9.11
CA GLU A 97 -6.48 25.89 -9.07
C GLU A 97 -6.35 26.68 -7.77
N ASN A 98 -6.12 26.00 -6.65
CA ASN A 98 -5.95 26.61 -5.33
C ASN A 98 -4.48 26.85 -4.94
N LYS A 99 -3.56 26.79 -5.90
CA LYS A 99 -2.14 27.16 -5.75
C LYS A 99 -1.44 26.38 -4.63
N VAL A 100 -1.75 25.09 -4.50
CA VAL A 100 -1.04 24.18 -3.59
C VAL A 100 0.46 24.23 -3.90
N LYS A 101 1.28 24.50 -2.89
CA LYS A 101 2.74 24.66 -3.05
C LYS A 101 3.42 23.37 -3.51
N LYS A 102 2.95 22.22 -3.00
CA LYS A 102 3.50 20.92 -3.36
C LYS A 102 2.49 19.80 -3.11
N LEU A 103 2.48 18.82 -4.03
CA LEU A 103 1.63 17.64 -3.92
C LEU A 103 2.49 16.38 -4.10
N LEU A 104 2.22 15.35 -3.29
CA LEU A 104 2.78 14.03 -3.46
C LEU A 104 1.67 13.05 -3.81
N PHE A 105 1.79 12.41 -4.98
CA PHE A 105 0.86 11.41 -5.48
C PHE A 105 1.40 10.00 -5.25
N LEU A 106 0.62 9.16 -4.56
CA LEU A 106 0.96 7.75 -4.37
C LEU A 106 0.47 6.93 -5.56
N GLY A 107 1.42 6.48 -6.38
CA GLY A 107 1.21 5.49 -7.41
C GLY A 107 1.25 4.05 -6.88
N SER A 108 1.75 3.15 -7.69
CA SER A 108 1.96 1.74 -7.34
C SER A 108 2.93 1.09 -8.34
N THR A 109 3.71 0.13 -7.93
CA THR A 109 4.60 -0.64 -8.84
C THR A 109 3.86 -1.51 -9.87
N CYS A 110 2.52 -1.59 -9.83
CA CYS A 110 1.74 -2.23 -10.89
C CYS A 110 1.78 -1.50 -12.23
N ILE A 111 2.27 -0.25 -12.26
CA ILE A 111 2.48 0.54 -13.48
C ILE A 111 3.54 -0.04 -14.41
N TYR A 112 4.43 -0.87 -13.89
CA TYR A 112 5.50 -1.47 -14.67
C TYR A 112 5.00 -2.65 -15.49
N PRO A 113 5.54 -2.85 -16.69
CA PRO A 113 5.22 -3.99 -17.53
C PRO A 113 5.36 -5.32 -16.81
N LYS A 114 4.53 -6.29 -17.20
CA LYS A 114 4.58 -7.64 -16.63
C LYS A 114 5.96 -8.28 -16.75
N GLU A 115 6.62 -8.08 -17.89
CA GLU A 115 7.94 -8.64 -18.22
C GLU A 115 9.06 -7.59 -18.10
N ALA A 116 8.89 -6.59 -17.22
CA ALA A 116 9.93 -5.59 -16.99
C ALA A 116 11.20 -6.24 -16.44
N PRO A 117 12.40 -5.76 -16.87
CA PRO A 117 13.66 -6.17 -16.26
C PRO A 117 13.67 -5.96 -14.74
N GLN A 118 14.33 -6.87 -14.02
CA GLN A 118 14.37 -6.82 -12.56
C GLN A 118 15.80 -6.57 -12.08
N PRO A 119 16.01 -5.62 -11.16
CA PRO A 119 15.04 -4.75 -10.52
C PRO A 119 14.45 -3.70 -11.48
N MET A 120 13.14 -3.37 -11.27
CA MET A 120 12.41 -2.44 -12.12
C MET A 120 12.85 -1.00 -11.85
N LYS A 121 13.40 -0.35 -12.86
CA LYS A 121 13.73 1.09 -12.85
C LYS A 121 12.56 1.93 -13.35
N GLU A 122 12.59 3.22 -13.05
CA GLU A 122 11.56 4.16 -13.49
C GLU A 122 11.42 4.23 -15.03
N GLU A 123 12.50 3.97 -15.76
CA GLU A 123 12.53 3.94 -17.23
C GLU A 123 11.73 2.78 -17.83
N CYS A 124 11.37 1.76 -17.05
CA CYS A 124 10.52 0.66 -17.52
C CYS A 124 9.07 1.07 -17.77
N LEU A 125 8.65 2.27 -17.34
CA LEU A 125 7.28 2.73 -17.54
C LEU A 125 6.90 2.80 -19.03
N LEU A 126 5.79 2.12 -19.40
CA LEU A 126 5.22 2.10 -20.76
C LEU A 126 6.11 1.44 -21.84
N THR A 127 7.01 0.55 -21.46
CA THR A 127 7.89 -0.13 -22.43
C THR A 127 7.31 -1.43 -23.01
N SER A 128 6.33 -2.03 -22.34
CA SER A 128 5.63 -3.23 -22.85
C SER A 128 4.28 -3.43 -22.10
N PRO A 129 3.47 -4.47 -22.45
CA PRO A 129 2.16 -4.70 -21.83
C PRO A 129 2.20 -4.88 -20.31
N LEU A 130 1.15 -4.39 -19.66
CA LEU A 130 0.92 -4.51 -18.23
C LEU A 130 0.44 -5.91 -17.84
N GLU A 131 0.41 -6.19 -16.55
CA GLU A 131 -0.22 -7.42 -16.04
C GLU A 131 -1.76 -7.31 -16.18
N TYR A 132 -2.38 -8.24 -16.88
CA TYR A 132 -3.76 -8.18 -17.33
C TYR A 132 -4.79 -8.02 -16.19
N THR A 133 -4.59 -8.72 -15.05
CA THR A 133 -5.61 -8.74 -13.99
C THR A 133 -5.74 -7.40 -13.27
N ASN A 134 -4.68 -6.61 -13.22
CA ASN A 134 -4.66 -5.29 -12.57
C ASN A 134 -4.45 -4.11 -13.54
N GLU A 135 -4.48 -4.37 -14.85
CA GLU A 135 -4.26 -3.36 -15.89
C GLU A 135 -5.13 -2.09 -15.72
N PRO A 136 -6.45 -2.18 -15.41
CA PRO A 136 -7.28 -0.99 -15.22
C PRO A 136 -6.79 -0.09 -14.08
N TYR A 137 -6.38 -0.67 -12.96
CA TYR A 137 -5.79 0.07 -11.86
C TYR A 137 -4.43 0.67 -12.24
N ALA A 138 -3.59 -0.11 -12.92
CA ALA A 138 -2.28 0.33 -13.38
C ALA A 138 -2.40 1.53 -14.35
N ILE A 139 -3.31 1.46 -15.33
CA ILE A 139 -3.59 2.57 -16.27
C ILE A 139 -4.02 3.83 -15.51
N ALA A 140 -4.91 3.71 -14.53
CA ALA A 140 -5.30 4.85 -13.71
C ALA A 140 -4.08 5.47 -12.99
N LYS A 141 -3.23 4.65 -12.40
CA LYS A 141 -2.01 5.13 -11.71
C LYS A 141 -0.99 5.76 -12.68
N ILE A 142 -0.82 5.20 -13.86
CA ILE A 142 0.00 5.79 -14.94
C ILE A 142 -0.54 7.18 -15.33
N ALA A 143 -1.85 7.29 -15.51
CA ALA A 143 -2.49 8.57 -15.82
C ALA A 143 -2.22 9.62 -14.73
N GLY A 144 -2.27 9.25 -13.44
CA GLY A 144 -1.95 10.16 -12.34
C GLY A 144 -0.49 10.63 -12.32
N ILE A 145 0.45 9.73 -12.62
CA ILE A 145 1.88 10.09 -12.78
C ILE A 145 2.03 11.10 -13.92
N LYS A 146 1.43 10.80 -15.08
CA LYS A 146 1.53 11.67 -16.26
C LYS A 146 0.79 12.99 -16.05
N LEU A 147 -0.28 13.00 -15.27
CA LEU A 147 -0.98 14.22 -14.89
C LEU A 147 -0.06 15.12 -14.03
N CYS A 148 0.57 14.58 -12.98
CA CYS A 148 1.55 15.35 -12.19
C CYS A 148 2.69 15.90 -13.05
N GLU A 149 3.29 15.07 -13.91
CA GLU A 149 4.38 15.45 -14.82
C GLU A 149 3.93 16.58 -15.77
N SER A 150 2.73 16.46 -16.38
CA SER A 150 2.19 17.46 -17.31
C SER A 150 1.90 18.79 -16.62
N TYR A 151 1.33 18.79 -15.40
CA TYR A 151 1.09 20.02 -14.65
C TYR A 151 2.39 20.73 -14.27
N ASN A 152 3.42 19.97 -13.90
CA ASN A 152 4.73 20.54 -13.61
C ASN A 152 5.34 21.23 -14.84
N LEU A 153 5.29 20.56 -15.99
CA LEU A 153 5.88 21.06 -17.24
C LEU A 153 5.11 22.26 -17.82
N GLN A 154 3.78 22.21 -17.76
CA GLN A 154 2.95 23.26 -18.36
C GLN A 154 2.75 24.46 -17.44
N TYR A 155 2.57 24.22 -16.15
CA TYR A 155 2.16 25.27 -15.21
C TYR A 155 3.21 25.57 -14.13
N GLY A 156 4.35 24.86 -14.14
CA GLY A 156 5.41 25.10 -13.16
C GLY A 156 5.04 24.66 -11.73
N THR A 157 4.12 23.70 -11.57
CA THR A 157 3.76 23.17 -10.27
C THR A 157 4.93 22.34 -9.67
N ASN A 158 4.79 21.88 -8.43
CA ASN A 158 5.78 21.05 -7.77
C ASN A 158 5.12 19.75 -7.25
N TYR A 159 4.74 18.87 -8.18
CA TYR A 159 4.02 17.64 -7.90
C TYR A 159 4.94 16.43 -8.12
N ILE A 160 5.10 15.60 -7.09
CA ILE A 160 5.97 14.42 -7.12
C ILE A 160 5.09 13.16 -7.07
N ALA A 161 5.35 12.20 -7.95
CA ALA A 161 4.73 10.89 -7.93
C ALA A 161 5.71 9.86 -7.36
N VAL A 162 5.23 8.98 -6.48
CA VAL A 162 6.03 7.92 -5.87
C VAL A 162 5.40 6.55 -6.06
N MET A 163 6.25 5.53 -6.25
CA MET A 163 5.85 4.15 -6.56
C MET A 163 6.26 3.23 -5.41
N PRO A 164 5.39 3.02 -4.43
CA PRO A 164 5.68 2.07 -3.35
C PRO A 164 5.67 0.63 -3.86
N THR A 165 6.56 -0.17 -3.30
CA THR A 165 6.50 -1.64 -3.36
C THR A 165 5.37 -2.18 -2.46
N ASN A 166 5.33 -3.51 -2.18
CA ASN A 166 4.30 -4.04 -1.29
C ASN A 166 4.49 -3.53 0.13
N LEU A 167 3.49 -2.84 0.63
CA LEU A 167 3.50 -2.25 1.97
C LEU A 167 2.85 -3.19 2.99
N TYR A 168 3.33 -3.13 4.22
CA TYR A 168 2.77 -3.82 5.38
C TYR A 168 3.03 -3.01 6.65
N GLY A 169 2.19 -3.15 7.67
CA GLY A 169 2.40 -2.44 8.94
C GLY A 169 1.13 -2.24 9.76
N PRO A 170 1.16 -1.30 10.73
CA PRO A 170 0.00 -0.95 11.53
C PRO A 170 -1.18 -0.49 10.67
N ASN A 171 -2.39 -0.85 11.08
CA ASN A 171 -3.64 -0.54 10.36
C ASN A 171 -3.76 -1.22 8.97
N ASP A 172 -3.00 -2.29 8.71
CA ASP A 172 -3.17 -3.09 7.51
C ASP A 172 -4.49 -3.89 7.57
N ASN A 173 -4.93 -4.36 6.40
CA ASN A 173 -6.12 -5.18 6.28
C ASN A 173 -5.79 -6.65 6.53
N PHE A 174 -6.31 -7.22 7.63
CA PHE A 174 -6.13 -8.63 7.99
C PHE A 174 -7.28 -9.54 7.53
N HIS A 175 -8.11 -9.12 6.58
CA HIS A 175 -9.20 -9.96 6.07
C HIS A 175 -8.65 -11.19 5.35
N LEU A 176 -9.17 -12.39 5.66
CA LEU A 176 -8.60 -13.66 5.15
C LEU A 176 -8.67 -13.82 3.64
N GLU A 177 -9.60 -13.13 2.97
CA GLU A 177 -9.83 -13.22 1.52
C GLU A 177 -9.29 -11.99 0.76
N ASN A 178 -9.53 -10.78 1.31
CA ASN A 178 -9.34 -9.52 0.57
C ASN A 178 -8.07 -8.75 0.99
N SER A 179 -7.24 -9.32 1.86
CA SER A 179 -5.99 -8.69 2.28
C SER A 179 -4.81 -9.04 1.37
N HIS A 180 -3.72 -8.31 1.54
CA HIS A 180 -2.45 -8.67 0.94
C HIS A 180 -1.85 -9.92 1.62
N VAL A 181 -0.88 -10.54 0.95
CA VAL A 181 -0.32 -11.84 1.34
C VAL A 181 0.26 -11.85 2.76
N LEU A 182 1.01 -10.82 3.16
CA LEU A 182 1.68 -10.78 4.47
C LEU A 182 0.68 -10.69 5.64
N PRO A 183 -0.26 -9.72 5.69
CA PRO A 183 -1.26 -9.66 6.74
C PRO A 183 -2.17 -10.88 6.78
N ALA A 184 -2.53 -11.47 5.61
CA ALA A 184 -3.27 -12.74 5.56
C ALA A 184 -2.52 -13.87 6.25
N MET A 185 -1.21 -14.01 5.98
CA MET A 185 -0.37 -15.03 6.61
C MET A 185 -0.27 -14.83 8.12
N VAL A 186 -0.05 -13.60 8.59
CA VAL A 186 0.00 -13.28 10.03
C VAL A 186 -1.27 -13.76 10.71
N ARG A 187 -2.45 -13.40 10.19
CA ARG A 187 -3.73 -13.82 10.78
C ARG A 187 -3.95 -15.32 10.71
N LYS A 188 -3.67 -15.95 9.57
CA LYS A 188 -3.83 -17.41 9.41
C LYS A 188 -2.96 -18.18 10.40
N ILE A 189 -1.70 -17.81 10.54
CA ILE A 189 -0.75 -18.50 11.41
C ILE A 189 -1.06 -18.23 12.89
N HIS A 190 -1.52 -17.01 13.24
CA HIS A 190 -1.98 -16.70 14.59
C HIS A 190 -3.18 -17.56 15.00
N LEU A 191 -4.21 -17.65 14.17
CA LEU A 191 -5.41 -18.46 14.42
C LEU A 191 -5.08 -19.95 14.50
N ALA A 192 -4.20 -20.45 13.64
CA ALA A 192 -3.75 -21.85 13.69
C ALA A 192 -2.98 -22.14 14.98
N LYS A 193 -2.12 -21.24 15.46
CA LYS A 193 -1.44 -21.36 16.76
C LYS A 193 -2.45 -21.39 17.90
N ALA A 194 -3.44 -20.51 17.89
CA ALA A 194 -4.48 -20.49 18.91
C ALA A 194 -5.28 -21.80 18.94
N LEU A 195 -5.65 -22.33 17.77
CA LEU A 195 -6.31 -23.65 17.68
C LEU A 195 -5.43 -24.78 18.18
N LEU A 196 -4.14 -24.84 17.80
CA LEU A 196 -3.18 -25.83 18.23
C LEU A 196 -3.02 -25.87 19.75
N ASN A 197 -3.03 -24.71 20.39
CA ASN A 197 -2.89 -24.54 21.83
C ASN A 197 -4.22 -24.63 22.60
N ASN A 198 -5.34 -24.92 21.93
CA ASN A 198 -6.69 -24.84 22.52
C ASN A 198 -7.04 -23.47 23.12
N ASP A 199 -6.40 -22.40 22.64
CA ASP A 199 -6.65 -21.03 23.09
C ASP A 199 -7.89 -20.45 22.36
N TRP A 200 -9.05 -20.92 22.79
CA TRP A 200 -10.34 -20.47 22.25
C TRP A 200 -10.65 -19.00 22.57
N GLN A 201 -10.03 -18.45 23.61
CA GLN A 201 -10.20 -17.02 23.92
C GLN A 201 -9.55 -16.16 22.83
N ALA A 202 -8.33 -16.49 22.40
CA ALA A 202 -7.67 -15.80 21.31
C ALA A 202 -8.45 -15.91 19.99
N VAL A 203 -8.95 -17.12 19.65
CA VAL A 203 -9.76 -17.34 18.44
C VAL A 203 -11.03 -16.48 18.46
N LYS A 204 -11.77 -16.48 19.58
CA LYS A 204 -13.00 -15.68 19.73
C LYS A 204 -12.73 -14.18 19.68
N THR A 205 -11.67 -13.74 20.33
CA THR A 205 -11.27 -12.32 20.32
C THR A 205 -10.95 -11.83 18.90
N ASP A 206 -10.20 -12.61 18.13
CA ASP A 206 -9.91 -12.26 16.72
C ASP A 206 -11.18 -12.21 15.86
N LEU A 207 -12.04 -13.23 15.96
CA LEU A 207 -13.27 -13.30 15.16
C LEU A 207 -14.30 -12.26 15.56
N ASN A 208 -14.34 -11.80 16.81
CA ASN A 208 -15.21 -10.70 17.23
C ASN A 208 -14.71 -9.36 16.66
N LYS A 209 -13.39 -9.14 16.59
CA LYS A 209 -12.80 -7.95 15.97
C LYS A 209 -12.89 -7.98 14.43
N ARG A 210 -12.71 -9.16 13.86
CA ARG A 210 -12.57 -9.36 12.41
C ARG A 210 -13.40 -10.58 11.98
N PRO A 211 -14.73 -10.48 11.94
CA PRO A 211 -15.60 -11.58 11.52
C PRO A 211 -15.21 -12.15 10.16
N VAL A 212 -15.40 -13.45 9.98
CA VAL A 212 -15.16 -14.14 8.70
C VAL A 212 -16.52 -14.56 8.15
N GLU A 213 -16.93 -13.98 7.03
CA GLU A 213 -18.29 -14.07 6.53
C GLU A 213 -19.30 -13.69 7.64
N SER A 214 -20.17 -14.58 8.05
CA SER A 214 -21.13 -14.38 9.17
C SER A 214 -20.64 -14.94 10.50
N ILE A 215 -19.44 -15.53 10.56
CA ILE A 215 -18.91 -16.19 11.77
C ILE A 215 -18.15 -15.19 12.62
N THR A 216 -18.54 -15.11 13.90
CA THR A 216 -17.92 -14.29 14.95
C THR A 216 -17.36 -15.18 16.07
N GLY A 217 -16.75 -14.59 17.08
CA GLY A 217 -16.34 -15.32 18.28
C GLY A 217 -17.47 -15.89 19.13
N GLU A 218 -18.70 -15.45 18.90
CA GLU A 218 -19.90 -15.97 19.58
C GLU A 218 -20.50 -17.21 18.89
N SER A 219 -20.00 -17.56 17.70
CA SER A 219 -20.42 -18.74 16.96
C SER A 219 -19.97 -20.04 17.66
N SER A 220 -20.62 -21.19 17.33
CA SER A 220 -20.22 -22.47 17.89
C SER A 220 -18.78 -22.85 17.48
N LYS A 221 -18.10 -23.66 18.28
CA LYS A 221 -16.75 -24.12 17.95
C LYS A 221 -16.68 -24.86 16.61
N GLU A 222 -17.71 -25.66 16.32
CA GLU A 222 -17.83 -26.41 15.06
C GLU A 222 -17.96 -25.46 13.86
N SER A 223 -18.78 -24.42 13.98
CA SER A 223 -18.93 -23.39 12.94
C SER A 223 -17.63 -22.64 12.71
N ILE A 224 -16.93 -22.25 13.78
CA ILE A 224 -15.63 -21.59 13.72
C ILE A 224 -14.59 -22.49 13.07
N GLN A 225 -14.48 -23.75 13.47
CA GLN A 225 -13.54 -24.67 12.85
C GLN A 225 -13.84 -24.91 11.37
N THR A 226 -15.12 -25.02 10.99
CA THR A 226 -15.55 -25.19 9.60
C THR A 226 -15.14 -24.00 8.73
N ILE A 227 -15.42 -22.77 9.20
CA ILE A 227 -15.04 -21.59 8.41
C ILE A 227 -13.52 -21.41 8.33
N LEU A 228 -12.79 -21.60 9.41
CA LEU A 228 -11.34 -21.49 9.39
C LEU A 228 -10.70 -22.54 8.48
N ALA A 229 -11.21 -23.79 8.49
CA ALA A 229 -10.76 -24.84 7.57
C ALA A 229 -11.01 -24.49 6.10
N LYS A 230 -12.13 -23.83 5.75
CA LYS A 230 -12.40 -23.31 4.42
C LYS A 230 -11.29 -22.35 3.94
N TYR A 231 -10.72 -21.57 4.86
CA TYR A 231 -9.61 -20.65 4.57
C TYR A 231 -8.22 -21.30 4.77
N GLY A 232 -8.16 -22.62 4.94
CA GLY A 232 -6.92 -23.38 5.07
C GLY A 232 -6.27 -23.29 6.43
N ILE A 233 -7.05 -23.03 7.50
CA ILE A 233 -6.56 -22.87 8.87
C ILE A 233 -7.10 -24.03 9.72
N THR A 234 -6.20 -24.85 10.26
CA THR A 234 -6.55 -25.91 11.23
C THR A 234 -5.58 -25.90 12.40
N ASP A 235 -5.83 -26.72 13.41
CA ASP A 235 -4.92 -26.94 14.54
C ASP A 235 -3.57 -27.52 14.12
N LYS A 236 -3.53 -28.31 13.03
CA LYS A 236 -2.31 -29.02 12.58
C LYS A 236 -1.55 -28.26 11.48
N LYS A 237 -2.26 -27.55 10.60
CA LYS A 237 -1.66 -26.98 9.41
C LYS A 237 -2.32 -25.68 8.96
N VAL A 238 -1.51 -24.84 8.28
CA VAL A 238 -1.96 -23.69 7.50
C VAL A 238 -1.69 -23.97 6.03
N THR A 239 -2.73 -23.90 5.20
CA THR A 239 -2.62 -24.03 3.74
C THR A 239 -2.56 -22.65 3.08
N LEU A 240 -1.51 -22.41 2.32
CA LEU A 240 -1.29 -21.20 1.52
C LEU A 240 -1.43 -21.53 0.03
N TRP A 241 -1.94 -20.60 -0.76
CA TRP A 241 -2.11 -20.77 -2.20
C TRP A 241 -0.79 -20.66 -2.95
N GLY A 242 -0.68 -21.42 -4.07
CA GLY A 242 0.47 -21.40 -4.97
C GLY A 242 1.61 -22.30 -4.52
N THR A 243 2.75 -22.16 -5.18
CA THR A 243 3.96 -22.95 -4.88
C THR A 243 4.83 -22.38 -3.77
N GLY A 244 4.63 -21.11 -3.42
CA GLY A 244 5.50 -20.36 -2.51
C GLY A 244 6.80 -19.87 -3.14
N THR A 245 7.04 -20.13 -4.42
CA THR A 245 8.27 -19.71 -5.13
C THR A 245 8.30 -18.25 -5.55
N PRO A 246 7.18 -17.55 -5.83
CA PRO A 246 7.23 -16.15 -6.22
C PRO A 246 7.99 -15.28 -5.23
N LEU A 247 8.79 -14.35 -5.78
CA LEU A 247 9.59 -13.40 -5.02
C LEU A 247 8.85 -12.08 -4.86
N ARG A 248 8.88 -11.50 -3.68
CA ARG A 248 8.26 -10.20 -3.36
C ARG A 248 9.19 -9.35 -2.53
N GLU A 249 9.11 -8.08 -2.77
CA GLU A 249 9.68 -7.02 -1.96
C GLU A 249 8.63 -6.48 -1.00
N PHE A 250 9.03 -6.19 0.24
CA PHE A 250 8.16 -5.63 1.28
C PHE A 250 8.81 -4.42 1.94
N LEU A 251 8.03 -3.37 2.18
CA LEU A 251 8.47 -2.17 2.87
C LEU A 251 7.51 -1.84 4.03
N TRP A 252 8.09 -1.50 5.17
CA TRP A 252 7.35 -1.06 6.36
C TRP A 252 6.61 0.25 6.10
N SER A 253 5.31 0.33 6.45
CA SER A 253 4.45 1.47 6.11
C SER A 253 4.90 2.79 6.76
N GLU A 254 5.55 2.74 7.92
CA GLU A 254 6.09 3.94 8.56
C GLU A 254 7.37 4.43 7.88
N ASP A 255 8.21 3.52 7.32
CA ASP A 255 9.33 3.90 6.44
C ASP A 255 8.81 4.52 5.14
N MET A 256 7.74 3.95 4.55
CA MET A 256 7.09 4.58 3.39
C MET A 256 6.60 6.00 3.72
N ALA A 257 6.01 6.19 4.89
CA ALA A 257 5.57 7.51 5.33
C ALA A 257 6.74 8.48 5.53
N ASP A 258 7.84 7.99 6.11
CA ASP A 258 9.04 8.81 6.29
C ASP A 258 9.67 9.20 4.94
N ALA A 259 9.71 8.29 3.96
CA ALA A 259 10.12 8.61 2.59
C ALA A 259 9.24 9.70 1.96
N CYS A 260 7.91 9.59 2.09
CA CYS A 260 6.98 10.59 1.58
C CYS A 260 7.20 11.96 2.21
N VAL A 261 7.39 12.02 3.54
CA VAL A 261 7.62 13.28 4.25
C VAL A 261 9.00 13.85 3.90
N PHE A 262 10.04 13.01 3.80
CA PHE A 262 11.37 13.42 3.33
C PHE A 262 11.29 14.08 1.94
N LEU A 263 10.62 13.44 0.98
CA LEU A 263 10.45 13.96 -0.37
C LEU A 263 9.67 15.29 -0.35
N MET A 264 8.63 15.38 0.45
CA MET A 264 7.86 16.62 0.59
C MET A 264 8.67 17.76 1.22
N GLU A 265 9.56 17.48 2.15
CA GLU A 265 10.38 18.49 2.81
C GLU A 265 11.55 18.96 1.95
N ARG A 266 12.21 18.05 1.19
CA ARG A 266 13.55 18.28 0.65
C ARG A 266 13.67 18.23 -0.86
N ILE A 267 12.82 17.48 -1.57
CA ILE A 267 12.97 17.21 -2.99
C ILE A 267 11.91 17.93 -3.79
N ASN A 268 12.29 18.68 -4.82
CA ASN A 268 11.37 19.33 -5.75
C ASN A 268 11.30 18.54 -7.06
N PHE A 269 10.28 18.81 -7.88
CA PHE A 269 10.12 18.16 -9.19
C PHE A 269 11.39 18.22 -10.02
N LYS A 270 12.05 19.39 -10.08
CA LYS A 270 13.32 19.59 -10.83
C LYS A 270 14.48 18.69 -10.38
N ASP A 271 14.40 18.16 -9.16
CA ASP A 271 15.44 17.29 -8.60
C ASP A 271 15.20 15.81 -8.99
N THR A 272 14.08 15.50 -9.67
CA THR A 272 13.69 14.13 -10.05
C THR A 272 14.20 13.68 -11.42
N TYR A 273 14.87 14.55 -12.17
CA TYR A 273 15.43 14.26 -13.49
C TYR A 273 16.73 15.06 -13.73
N PRO A 274 17.61 14.60 -14.65
CA PRO A 274 18.86 15.31 -14.94
C PRO A 274 18.62 16.70 -15.56
N THR A 275 19.39 17.69 -15.15
CA THR A 275 19.24 19.11 -15.55
C THR A 275 19.37 19.40 -17.06
N ASN A 276 20.08 18.53 -17.80
CA ASN A 276 20.34 18.69 -19.23
C ASN A 276 19.44 17.81 -20.12
N THR A 277 18.33 17.30 -19.58
CA THR A 277 17.40 16.45 -20.31
C THR A 277 16.58 17.25 -21.31
N LYS A 278 16.57 16.85 -22.60
CA LYS A 278 15.71 17.45 -23.64
C LYS A 278 14.24 17.08 -23.47
N GLU A 279 13.96 15.86 -23.04
CA GLU A 279 12.62 15.34 -22.80
C GLU A 279 12.51 14.89 -21.35
N VAL A 280 11.70 15.57 -20.56
CA VAL A 280 11.43 15.19 -19.16
C VAL A 280 10.45 14.04 -19.13
N ARG A 281 10.90 12.88 -18.68
CA ARG A 281 10.11 11.64 -18.57
C ARG A 281 10.49 10.89 -17.31
N ASN A 282 9.62 9.99 -16.86
CA ASN A 282 9.89 9.05 -15.77
C ASN A 282 10.37 9.76 -14.49
N THR A 283 9.70 10.87 -14.17
CA THR A 283 10.03 11.73 -13.03
C THR A 283 9.57 11.16 -11.69
N HIS A 284 8.77 10.09 -11.71
CA HIS A 284 8.35 9.38 -10.51
C HIS A 284 9.55 8.70 -9.81
N ILE A 285 9.36 8.32 -8.55
CA ILE A 285 10.40 7.79 -7.69
C ILE A 285 9.94 6.46 -7.10
N ASN A 286 10.69 5.39 -7.33
CA ASN A 286 10.47 4.11 -6.67
C ASN A 286 10.79 4.22 -5.18
N ILE A 287 9.89 3.70 -4.34
CA ILE A 287 10.11 3.56 -2.89
C ILE A 287 10.05 2.08 -2.54
N GLY A 288 11.19 1.50 -2.28
CA GLY A 288 11.38 0.10 -1.95
C GLY A 288 12.64 -0.12 -1.15
N THR A 289 12.89 -1.37 -0.81
CA THR A 289 14.08 -1.80 -0.06
C THR A 289 15.21 -2.29 -0.98
N GLY A 290 14.86 -2.66 -2.22
CA GLY A 290 15.78 -3.35 -3.14
C GLY A 290 16.08 -4.80 -2.72
N LYS A 291 15.32 -5.37 -1.77
CA LYS A 291 15.49 -6.73 -1.24
C LYS A 291 14.21 -7.53 -1.47
N GLU A 292 14.34 -8.76 -1.90
CA GLU A 292 13.21 -9.64 -2.14
C GLU A 292 13.31 -10.93 -1.31
N ILE A 293 12.17 -11.55 -1.06
CA ILE A 293 12.03 -12.82 -0.34
C ILE A 293 10.98 -13.68 -1.04
N SER A 294 11.16 -15.00 -1.04
CA SER A 294 10.12 -15.89 -1.54
C SER A 294 8.91 -15.93 -0.58
N ILE A 295 7.73 -16.18 -1.14
CA ILE A 295 6.50 -16.35 -0.33
C ILE A 295 6.67 -17.49 0.69
N LYS A 296 7.44 -18.52 0.32
CA LYS A 296 7.77 -19.63 1.21
C LYS A 296 8.63 -19.19 2.39
N GLU A 297 9.73 -18.50 2.15
CA GLU A 297 10.61 -17.99 3.22
C GLU A 297 9.87 -16.99 4.12
N LEU A 298 9.04 -16.11 3.53
CA LEU A 298 8.18 -15.21 4.30
C LEU A 298 7.24 -15.96 5.23
N ALA A 299 6.58 -17.02 4.75
CA ALA A 299 5.68 -17.83 5.57
C ALA A 299 6.40 -18.48 6.76
N TYR A 300 7.61 -18.99 6.55
CA TYR A 300 8.42 -19.56 7.63
C TYR A 300 8.94 -18.48 8.60
N MET A 301 9.34 -17.32 8.13
CA MET A 301 9.71 -16.18 8.97
C MET A 301 8.54 -15.76 9.89
N ILE A 302 7.32 -15.66 9.33
CA ILE A 302 6.12 -15.34 10.12
C ILE A 302 5.79 -16.45 11.10
N LYS A 303 5.89 -17.73 10.67
CA LYS A 303 5.70 -18.90 11.53
C LYS A 303 6.61 -18.87 12.75
N GLU A 304 7.90 -18.60 12.53
CA GLU A 304 8.91 -18.49 13.59
C GLU A 304 8.60 -17.31 14.52
N THR A 305 8.32 -16.15 13.97
CA THR A 305 7.98 -14.92 14.73
C THR A 305 6.76 -15.13 15.63
N ILE A 306 5.73 -15.80 15.13
CA ILE A 306 4.51 -16.11 15.88
C ILE A 306 4.74 -17.26 16.87
N GLY A 307 5.71 -18.14 16.61
CA GLY A 307 6.00 -19.35 17.41
C GLY A 307 4.97 -20.46 17.16
N TYR A 308 4.48 -20.60 15.93
CA TYR A 308 3.57 -21.69 15.55
C TYR A 308 4.34 -22.99 15.28
N GLN A 309 3.90 -24.10 15.85
CA GLN A 309 4.59 -25.41 15.75
C GLN A 309 3.95 -26.36 14.72
N GLY A 310 2.79 -26.01 14.13
CA GLY A 310 2.15 -26.82 13.10
C GLY A 310 2.81 -26.69 11.73
N GLU A 311 2.21 -27.27 10.71
CA GLU A 311 2.75 -27.30 9.34
C GLU A 311 2.32 -26.09 8.51
N ILE A 312 3.17 -25.67 7.55
CA ILE A 312 2.80 -24.81 6.43
C ILE A 312 2.79 -25.66 5.16
N ILE A 313 1.65 -25.69 4.48
CA ILE A 313 1.45 -26.42 3.22
C ILE A 313 1.16 -25.42 2.10
N PHE A 314 1.76 -25.65 0.93
CA PHE A 314 1.50 -24.88 -0.28
C PHE A 314 0.59 -25.67 -1.23
N ASP A 315 -0.55 -25.08 -1.59
CA ASP A 315 -1.51 -25.66 -2.53
C ASP A 315 -1.18 -25.22 -3.97
N SER A 316 -0.36 -25.98 -4.65
CA SER A 316 0.06 -25.71 -6.02
C SER A 316 -1.06 -25.86 -7.08
N THR A 317 -2.26 -26.30 -6.70
CA THR A 317 -3.44 -26.28 -7.59
C THR A 317 -4.01 -24.87 -7.77
N LYS A 318 -3.64 -23.96 -6.87
CA LYS A 318 -3.96 -22.54 -6.96
C LYS A 318 -2.86 -21.78 -7.72
N PRO A 319 -3.23 -20.76 -8.50
CA PRO A 319 -2.25 -20.04 -9.30
C PRO A 319 -1.26 -19.26 -8.42
N ASP A 320 -0.03 -19.21 -8.87
CA ASP A 320 0.93 -18.21 -8.43
C ASP A 320 0.59 -16.85 -9.07
N GLY A 321 0.92 -15.76 -8.38
CA GLY A 321 0.94 -14.43 -9.00
C GLY A 321 2.20 -14.23 -9.86
N THR A 322 2.48 -12.98 -10.26
CA THR A 322 3.72 -12.62 -10.98
C THR A 322 4.94 -13.22 -10.26
N MET A 323 5.85 -13.87 -11.00
CA MET A 323 6.94 -14.63 -10.37
C MET A 323 7.94 -13.73 -9.63
N ARG A 324 8.23 -12.53 -10.15
CA ARG A 324 9.18 -11.62 -9.52
C ARG A 324 8.69 -10.18 -9.62
N LYS A 325 8.89 -9.40 -8.56
CA LYS A 325 8.52 -7.97 -8.52
C LYS A 325 9.42 -7.25 -7.52
N LEU A 326 10.55 -6.76 -8.02
CA LEU A 326 11.56 -6.04 -7.26
C LEU A 326 11.75 -4.65 -7.85
N THR A 327 11.70 -3.60 -7.03
CA THR A 327 11.98 -2.24 -7.47
C THR A 327 13.46 -1.90 -7.37
N ASP A 328 13.93 -0.99 -8.23
CA ASP A 328 15.22 -0.34 -8.07
C ASP A 328 15.04 0.96 -7.26
N PRO A 329 15.52 1.04 -6.01
CA PRO A 329 15.39 2.24 -5.18
C PRO A 329 16.56 3.22 -5.37
N SER A 330 17.46 3.01 -6.34
CA SER A 330 18.69 3.76 -6.51
C SER A 330 18.46 5.26 -6.63
N LYS A 331 17.40 5.68 -7.32
CA LYS A 331 17.03 7.10 -7.45
C LYS A 331 16.72 7.73 -6.09
N LEU A 332 15.95 7.07 -5.26
CA LEU A 332 15.62 7.54 -3.91
C LEU A 332 16.85 7.56 -3.01
N HIS A 333 17.71 6.54 -3.10
CA HIS A 333 18.98 6.50 -2.36
C HIS A 333 19.91 7.66 -2.74
N GLN A 334 20.01 7.99 -4.03
CA GLN A 334 20.78 9.16 -4.50
C GLN A 334 20.22 10.48 -4.01
N LEU A 335 18.90 10.57 -3.79
CA LEU A 335 18.25 11.72 -3.17
C LEU A 335 18.48 11.79 -1.65
N GLY A 336 19.08 10.77 -1.04
CA GLY A 336 19.54 10.78 0.36
C GLY A 336 18.60 10.11 1.36
N TRP A 337 17.70 9.23 0.92
CA TRP A 337 16.82 8.46 1.81
C TRP A 337 17.02 6.96 1.67
N GLN A 338 16.96 6.24 2.78
CA GLN A 338 16.94 4.77 2.85
C GLN A 338 15.96 4.33 3.96
N HIS A 339 15.38 3.12 3.81
CA HIS A 339 14.54 2.51 4.82
C HIS A 339 15.32 2.16 6.09
N ALA A 340 14.65 2.15 7.23
CA ALA A 340 15.25 1.85 8.53
C ALA A 340 14.88 0.48 9.07
N ILE A 341 13.69 -0.03 8.73
CA ILE A 341 13.13 -1.27 9.29
C ILE A 341 13.33 -2.43 8.31
N GLU A 342 14.13 -3.41 8.71
CA GLU A 342 14.29 -4.66 7.97
C GLU A 342 13.05 -5.55 8.12
N LEU A 343 12.79 -6.43 7.14
CA LEU A 343 11.56 -7.22 7.06
C LEU A 343 11.30 -8.04 8.31
N GLN A 344 12.31 -8.72 8.84
CA GLN A 344 12.15 -9.56 10.05
C GLN A 344 11.70 -8.74 11.27
N GLN A 345 12.30 -7.55 11.45
CA GLN A 345 11.91 -6.62 12.51
C GLN A 345 10.48 -6.11 12.30
N GLY A 346 10.14 -5.72 11.05
CA GLY A 346 8.81 -5.23 10.70
C GLY A 346 7.72 -6.27 10.91
N VAL A 347 7.96 -7.55 10.58
CA VAL A 347 7.02 -8.66 10.84
C VAL A 347 6.75 -8.80 12.33
N LYS A 348 7.78 -8.70 13.18
CA LYS A 348 7.62 -8.73 14.64
C LYS A 348 6.77 -7.56 15.14
N LEU A 349 7.08 -6.34 14.74
CA LEU A 349 6.33 -5.13 15.11
C LEU A 349 4.86 -5.22 14.64
N MET A 350 4.64 -5.72 13.43
CA MET A 350 3.29 -5.91 12.89
C MET A 350 2.50 -6.94 13.71
N TYR A 351 3.12 -8.03 14.09
CA TYR A 351 2.46 -9.05 14.91
C TYR A 351 2.15 -8.55 16.33
N GLU A 352 3.06 -7.82 16.95
CA GLU A 352 2.81 -7.13 18.23
C GLU A 352 1.61 -6.18 18.15
N HIS A 353 1.56 -5.36 17.08
CA HIS A 353 0.41 -4.46 16.82
C HIS A 353 -0.88 -5.25 16.62
N TYR A 354 -0.85 -6.32 15.81
CA TYR A 354 -2.01 -7.19 15.55
C TYR A 354 -2.61 -7.80 16.82
N CYS A 355 -1.78 -8.22 17.75
CA CYS A 355 -2.22 -8.79 19.04
C CYS A 355 -2.85 -7.73 19.96
N ASN A 356 -2.40 -6.47 19.88
CA ASN A 356 -2.81 -5.38 20.76
C ASN A 356 -3.94 -4.50 20.18
N SER A 357 -4.24 -4.61 18.90
CA SER A 357 -5.28 -3.84 18.18
C SER A 357 -6.70 -4.52 18.19
#